data_2d49e25e63d478334a3ff69a90bd1b36
#
_entry.id   2d49e25e63d478334a3ff69a90bd1b36
#
_cell.length_a   1.000
_cell.length_b   1.000
_cell.length_c   1.000
_cell.angle_alpha   90.00
_cell.angle_beta   90.00
_cell.angle_gamma   90.00
#
_symmetry.space_group_name_H-M   'P 1'
#
loop_
_entity.id
_entity.type
_entity.pdbx_description
1 polymer ?
#
loop_
_entity_poly.entity_id
_entity_poly.type
_entity_poly.pdbx_seq_one_letter_code
_entity_poly.pdbx_strand_id
1 'polypeptide(L)'
;MNVISSFCSHDLNKIKDIDVKNIYNTQNTDKTKEILNTLNLTEKLFYFKDEVYKLIKYDKEKLKKQDFKSTGLYRSILCKNDKIVCFSPPKSLCIEDFINSCDINRLQIEEFIDGTMINLFWSGSEWEISTKSSLGANVSFYIMEDADRKEKTFRWMFLDTLNFYEEKSNEEGSNFFECIDKIPKNYCLSFVVQHPTNRIVVPYKEPQLYLTSCYEIDNNIIKQKDLNDLRNKLPKWVNYPLIYDMQIEEATQNIDLKVNDYKNMGYVILGIDKESQAPIRTKLRNYNYELVRKLRGNQPKLQFRYLMLNKETKIKAYLKYYPEHSDKFLKYRELLYNYTNNLFKLYRSCYIKKEKKLNEYPDEYKTNMFKLHELYINKLIPNKKFVDKKIVIDYINNLEPALLMHCINYQFKKSINDI
;
A
#
# COMPACT_ATOMS: atom_id res chain seq x y z
N MET A 1 -32.04 7.41 -5.51
CA MET A 1 -31.52 8.02 -6.76
C MET A 1 -30.04 8.26 -6.55
N ASN A 2 -29.17 7.73 -7.42
CA ASN A 2 -27.73 7.98 -7.32
C ASN A 2 -27.44 9.46 -7.51
N VAL A 3 -26.88 10.07 -6.49
CA VAL A 3 -26.66 11.51 -6.38
C VAL A 3 -25.48 11.98 -7.24
N ILE A 4 -24.59 11.07 -7.59
CA ILE A 4 -23.43 11.33 -8.46
C ILE A 4 -23.84 10.99 -9.90
N SER A 5 -24.63 11.89 -10.48
CA SER A 5 -25.05 11.75 -11.87
C SER A 5 -23.87 11.92 -12.84
N SER A 6 -24.05 11.38 -14.06
CA SER A 6 -23.11 11.39 -15.18
C SER A 6 -22.55 12.76 -15.64
N PHE A 7 -22.88 13.85 -14.94
CA PHE A 7 -22.51 15.23 -15.31
C PHE A 7 -21.30 15.78 -14.54
N CYS A 8 -20.79 15.06 -13.51
CA CYS A 8 -19.67 15.55 -12.72
C CYS A 8 -18.36 15.06 -13.31
N SER A 9 -17.43 15.97 -13.55
CA SER A 9 -16.13 15.66 -14.13
C SER A 9 -15.01 16.44 -13.46
N HIS A 10 -13.80 15.85 -13.49
CA HIS A 10 -12.57 16.57 -13.23
C HIS A 10 -12.04 17.14 -14.54
N ASP A 11 -11.81 18.43 -14.60
CA ASP A 11 -11.15 19.10 -15.73
C ASP A 11 -9.67 19.33 -15.38
N LEU A 12 -8.81 18.47 -15.93
CA LEU A 12 -7.38 18.57 -15.67
C LEU A 12 -6.71 19.76 -16.36
N ASN A 13 -7.39 20.42 -17.32
CA ASN A 13 -6.87 21.64 -17.95
C ASN A 13 -6.90 22.85 -16.99
N LYS A 14 -7.77 22.85 -15.98
CA LYS A 14 -7.97 23.95 -15.04
C LYS A 14 -7.03 23.94 -13.84
N ILE A 15 -5.92 23.19 -13.88
CA ILE A 15 -5.01 23.08 -12.77
C ILE A 15 -3.99 24.22 -12.79
N LYS A 16 -4.15 25.21 -11.92
CA LYS A 16 -3.18 26.28 -11.64
C LYS A 16 -2.64 27.04 -12.88
N ASP A 17 -3.49 27.29 -13.87
CA ASP A 17 -3.14 28.01 -15.12
C ASP A 17 -1.91 27.45 -15.87
N ILE A 18 -1.62 26.16 -15.67
CA ILE A 18 -0.50 25.48 -16.32
C ILE A 18 -1.03 24.68 -17.51
N ASP A 19 -0.33 24.77 -18.66
CA ASP A 19 -0.57 23.90 -19.80
C ASP A 19 -0.17 22.46 -19.47
N VAL A 20 -1.14 21.69 -18.99
CA VAL A 20 -0.94 20.29 -18.56
C VAL A 20 -0.61 19.33 -19.72
N LYS A 21 -0.81 19.73 -20.99
CA LYS A 21 -0.45 18.89 -22.15
C LYS A 21 1.03 18.55 -22.16
N ASN A 22 1.88 19.49 -21.74
CA ASN A 22 3.32 19.27 -21.65
C ASN A 22 3.71 18.23 -20.57
N ILE A 23 2.84 17.96 -19.59
CA ILE A 23 3.11 16.96 -18.53
C ILE A 23 3.02 15.54 -19.08
N TYR A 24 2.16 15.31 -20.07
CA TYR A 24 1.89 13.98 -20.61
C TYR A 24 2.90 13.51 -21.65
N ASN A 25 3.69 14.46 -22.21
CA ASN A 25 4.71 14.13 -23.20
C ASN A 25 5.72 13.14 -22.62
N THR A 26 5.93 12.02 -23.32
CA THR A 26 6.91 11.00 -22.96
C THR A 26 8.35 11.45 -23.20
N GLN A 27 8.57 12.43 -24.07
CA GLN A 27 9.86 13.08 -24.22
C GLN A 27 10.10 13.99 -23.03
N ASN A 28 11.05 13.63 -22.20
CA ASN A 28 11.36 14.34 -20.95
C ASN A 28 12.14 15.64 -21.23
N THR A 29 11.43 16.69 -21.64
CA THR A 29 12.02 18.01 -21.88
C THR A 29 12.26 18.75 -20.55
N ASP A 30 13.18 19.72 -20.54
CA ASP A 30 13.43 20.55 -19.34
C ASP A 30 12.16 21.29 -18.90
N LYS A 31 11.34 21.73 -19.87
CA LYS A 31 10.04 22.35 -19.61
C LYS A 31 9.08 21.39 -18.88
N THR A 32 9.06 20.12 -19.25
CA THR A 32 8.24 19.09 -18.55
C THR A 32 8.68 18.93 -17.11
N LYS A 33 9.99 18.86 -16.85
CA LYS A 33 10.55 18.76 -15.50
C LYS A 33 10.22 19.97 -14.63
N GLU A 34 10.31 21.16 -15.21
CA GLU A 34 9.96 22.41 -14.52
C GLU A 34 8.48 22.41 -14.07
N ILE A 35 7.56 22.04 -14.98
CA ILE A 35 6.13 21.94 -14.65
C ILE A 35 5.86 20.89 -13.58
N LEU A 36 6.47 19.70 -13.67
CA LEU A 36 6.32 18.64 -12.67
C LEU A 36 6.81 19.11 -11.28
N ASN A 37 7.95 19.80 -11.24
CA ASN A 37 8.48 20.36 -9.99
C ASN A 37 7.56 21.44 -9.41
N THR A 38 7.06 22.36 -10.23
CA THR A 38 6.14 23.44 -9.81
C THR A 38 4.85 22.86 -9.21
N LEU A 39 4.33 21.77 -9.78
CA LEU A 39 3.13 21.07 -9.30
C LEU A 39 3.42 20.06 -8.19
N ASN A 40 4.66 19.87 -7.77
CA ASN A 40 5.07 18.80 -6.86
C ASN A 40 4.62 17.41 -7.34
N LEU A 41 4.77 17.16 -8.64
CA LEU A 41 4.51 15.88 -9.27
C LEU A 41 5.79 15.09 -9.47
N THR A 42 5.67 13.77 -9.50
CA THR A 42 6.75 12.84 -9.85
C THR A 42 6.31 12.00 -11.04
N GLU A 43 7.25 11.61 -11.87
CA GLU A 43 7.01 10.75 -13.01
C GLU A 43 7.82 9.45 -12.94
N LYS A 44 7.33 8.42 -13.63
CA LYS A 44 8.06 7.18 -13.87
C LYS A 44 7.72 6.66 -15.26
N LEU A 45 8.73 6.37 -16.06
CA LEU A 45 8.56 5.75 -17.37
C LEU A 45 8.54 4.23 -17.23
N PHE A 46 7.71 3.60 -18.04
CA PHE A 46 7.62 2.16 -18.20
C PHE A 46 7.72 1.82 -19.68
N TYR A 47 8.52 0.83 -19.99
CA TYR A 47 8.63 0.22 -21.32
C TYR A 47 7.88 -1.11 -21.28
N PHE A 48 6.81 -1.22 -22.04
CA PHE A 48 5.93 -2.38 -22.00
C PHE A 48 5.38 -2.66 -23.41
N LYS A 49 5.68 -3.86 -23.95
CA LYS A 49 5.27 -4.29 -25.30
C LYS A 49 5.63 -3.25 -26.37
N ASP A 50 6.90 -2.83 -26.42
CA ASP A 50 7.47 -1.85 -27.36
C ASP A 50 6.85 -0.44 -27.31
N GLU A 51 6.07 -0.17 -26.28
CA GLU A 51 5.42 1.11 -26.06
C GLU A 51 5.92 1.79 -24.78
N VAL A 52 5.93 3.12 -24.78
CA VAL A 52 6.34 3.91 -23.63
C VAL A 52 5.12 4.46 -22.91
N TYR A 53 5.04 4.16 -21.62
CA TYR A 53 4.02 4.70 -20.71
C TYR A 53 4.65 5.62 -19.70
N LYS A 54 3.98 6.70 -19.38
CA LYS A 54 4.38 7.67 -18.37
C LYS A 54 3.37 7.65 -17.22
N LEU A 55 3.82 7.24 -16.04
CA LEU A 55 3.04 7.30 -14.80
C LEU A 55 3.35 8.61 -14.09
N ILE A 56 2.34 9.42 -13.85
CA ILE A 56 2.43 10.70 -13.14
C ILE A 56 1.68 10.60 -11.83
N LYS A 57 2.30 11.04 -10.74
CA LYS A 57 1.67 11.08 -9.42
C LYS A 57 2.19 12.24 -8.59
N TYR A 58 1.37 12.71 -7.64
CA TYR A 58 1.83 13.72 -6.68
C TYR A 58 2.92 13.17 -5.76
N ASP A 59 3.86 14.03 -5.39
CA ASP A 59 4.80 13.76 -4.32
C ASP A 59 4.06 13.81 -2.96
N LYS A 60 4.04 12.67 -2.27
CA LYS A 60 3.30 12.54 -1.01
C LYS A 60 3.83 13.45 0.09
N GLU A 61 5.13 13.74 0.10
CA GLU A 61 5.78 14.53 1.14
C GLU A 61 5.57 16.04 0.92
N LYS A 62 5.40 16.44 -0.33
CA LYS A 62 5.23 17.85 -0.73
C LYS A 62 3.78 18.28 -0.89
N LEU A 63 2.83 17.34 -1.00
CA LEU A 63 1.41 17.64 -1.22
C LEU A 63 0.78 18.30 0.00
N LYS A 64 0.39 19.56 -0.11
CA LYS A 64 -0.28 20.34 0.92
C LYS A 64 -1.80 20.17 0.85
N LYS A 65 -2.52 20.39 1.97
CA LYS A 65 -4.00 20.27 2.03
C LYS A 65 -4.70 21.12 0.98
N GLN A 66 -4.27 22.36 0.78
CA GLN A 66 -4.81 23.29 -0.22
C GLN A 66 -4.74 22.78 -1.66
N ASP A 67 -3.80 21.86 -1.95
CA ASP A 67 -3.58 21.32 -3.30
C ASP A 67 -4.34 20.00 -3.53
N PHE A 68 -5.16 19.54 -2.59
CA PHE A 68 -5.87 18.25 -2.73
C PHE A 68 -6.90 18.24 -3.87
N LYS A 69 -7.56 19.38 -4.14
CA LYS A 69 -8.54 19.53 -5.23
C LYS A 69 -7.89 19.76 -6.61
N SER A 70 -6.61 20.06 -6.66
CA SER A 70 -5.83 20.31 -7.89
C SER A 70 -4.78 19.21 -8.09
N THR A 71 -3.57 19.39 -7.55
CA THR A 71 -2.48 18.39 -7.62
C THR A 71 -2.89 17.02 -7.08
N GLY A 72 -3.81 16.97 -6.10
CA GLY A 72 -4.36 15.72 -5.56
C GLY A 72 -5.10 14.85 -6.57
N LEU A 73 -5.51 15.38 -7.72
CA LEU A 73 -6.08 14.63 -8.83
C LEU A 73 -5.04 13.68 -9.45
N TYR A 74 -3.76 14.06 -9.41
CA TYR A 74 -2.65 13.23 -9.90
C TYR A 74 -2.23 12.17 -8.87
N ARG A 75 -3.17 11.40 -8.38
CA ARG A 75 -2.84 10.29 -7.46
C ARG A 75 -2.10 9.16 -8.18
N SER A 76 -2.51 8.87 -9.40
CA SER A 76 -1.88 7.97 -10.37
C SER A 76 -2.59 8.16 -11.71
N ILE A 77 -1.95 8.86 -12.62
CA ILE A 77 -2.40 9.03 -14.01
C ILE A 77 -1.38 8.33 -14.89
N LEU A 78 -1.86 7.44 -15.75
CA LEU A 78 -1.01 6.76 -16.74
C LEU A 78 -1.29 7.35 -18.12
N CYS A 79 -0.24 7.75 -18.80
CA CYS A 79 -0.29 8.31 -20.14
C CYS A 79 0.45 7.42 -21.13
N LYS A 80 -0.06 7.39 -22.37
CA LYS A 80 0.55 6.77 -23.54
C LYS A 80 0.33 7.69 -24.73
N ASN A 81 1.37 7.93 -25.52
CA ASN A 81 1.29 8.83 -26.70
C ASN A 81 0.60 10.16 -26.38
N ASP A 82 1.05 10.81 -25.28
CA ASP A 82 0.57 12.10 -24.79
C ASP A 82 -0.93 12.15 -24.40
N LYS A 83 -1.59 10.97 -24.31
CA LYS A 83 -2.98 10.84 -23.88
C LYS A 83 -3.09 10.09 -22.57
N ILE A 84 -4.05 10.48 -21.77
CA ILE A 84 -4.39 9.77 -20.53
C ILE A 84 -5.11 8.46 -20.93
N VAL A 85 -4.60 7.33 -20.44
CA VAL A 85 -5.21 6.00 -20.65
C VAL A 85 -5.73 5.38 -19.35
N CYS A 86 -5.23 5.86 -18.19
CA CYS A 86 -5.69 5.37 -16.88
C CYS A 86 -5.70 6.50 -15.85
N PHE A 87 -6.77 6.55 -15.07
CA PHE A 87 -6.98 7.51 -14.00
C PHE A 87 -7.42 6.80 -12.72
N SER A 88 -6.67 6.99 -11.64
CA SER A 88 -7.02 6.43 -10.34
C SER A 88 -7.91 7.39 -9.54
N PRO A 89 -8.81 6.89 -8.66
CA PRO A 89 -9.59 7.75 -7.79
C PRO A 89 -8.70 8.78 -7.06
N PRO A 90 -9.04 10.08 -7.07
CA PRO A 90 -8.20 11.16 -6.58
C PRO A 90 -7.85 11.06 -5.10
N LYS A 91 -7.00 11.95 -4.62
CA LYS A 91 -6.71 12.14 -3.20
C LYS A 91 -8.00 12.50 -2.44
N SER A 92 -8.28 11.79 -1.36
CA SER A 92 -9.39 12.12 -0.46
C SER A 92 -9.05 13.38 0.34
N LEU A 93 -10.03 14.27 0.49
CA LEU A 93 -9.98 15.41 1.40
C LEU A 93 -9.99 14.91 2.86
N CYS A 94 -9.55 15.74 3.80
CA CYS A 94 -9.89 15.51 5.20
C CYS A 94 -11.38 15.78 5.42
N ILE A 95 -11.96 15.25 6.48
CA ILE A 95 -13.41 15.34 6.71
C ILE A 95 -13.87 16.80 6.83
N GLU A 96 -13.11 17.64 7.51
CA GLU A 96 -13.41 19.06 7.70
C GLU A 96 -13.46 19.81 6.37
N ASP A 97 -12.42 19.66 5.53
CA ASP A 97 -12.36 20.31 4.21
C ASP A 97 -13.46 19.77 3.28
N PHE A 98 -13.80 18.48 3.41
CA PHE A 98 -14.88 17.87 2.64
C PHE A 98 -16.24 18.48 3.00
N ILE A 99 -16.61 18.54 4.28
CA ILE A 99 -17.89 19.11 4.75
C ILE A 99 -18.01 20.58 4.33
N ASN A 100 -16.94 21.34 4.47
CA ASN A 100 -16.93 22.76 4.08
C ASN A 100 -17.13 22.98 2.58
N SER A 101 -16.65 22.06 1.75
CA SER A 101 -16.68 22.18 0.29
C SER A 101 -17.86 21.45 -0.36
N CYS A 102 -18.39 20.41 0.27
CA CYS A 102 -19.38 19.52 -0.33
C CYS A 102 -20.78 20.14 -0.33
N ASP A 103 -21.51 19.95 -1.43
CA ASP A 103 -22.96 20.09 -1.42
C ASP A 103 -23.55 18.91 -0.62
N ILE A 104 -24.00 19.19 0.58
CA ILE A 104 -24.46 18.17 1.54
C ILE A 104 -25.70 17.40 1.06
N ASN A 105 -26.48 17.97 0.13
CA ASN A 105 -27.63 17.31 -0.47
C ASN A 105 -27.25 16.36 -1.61
N ARG A 106 -25.99 16.35 -2.03
CA ARG A 106 -25.46 15.58 -3.16
C ARG A 106 -24.25 14.75 -2.72
N LEU A 107 -24.46 13.89 -1.72
CA LEU A 107 -23.43 12.96 -1.23
C LEU A 107 -23.93 11.52 -1.25
N GLN A 108 -23.00 10.58 -1.29
CA GLN A 108 -23.24 9.14 -1.22
C GLN A 108 -22.23 8.53 -0.25
N ILE A 109 -22.71 7.75 0.71
CA ILE A 109 -21.88 7.06 1.68
C ILE A 109 -21.77 5.59 1.26
N GLU A 110 -20.56 5.13 1.08
CA GLU A 110 -20.24 3.78 0.64
C GLU A 110 -19.38 3.04 1.63
N GLU A 111 -19.45 1.72 1.59
CA GLU A 111 -18.53 0.84 2.28
C GLU A 111 -17.09 1.12 1.84
N PHE A 112 -16.17 1.22 2.80
CA PHE A 112 -14.75 1.32 2.49
C PHE A 112 -14.13 -0.07 2.43
N ILE A 113 -13.87 -0.56 1.22
CA ILE A 113 -13.34 -1.91 0.97
C ILE A 113 -11.85 -1.95 1.30
N ASP A 114 -11.46 -2.90 2.18
CA ASP A 114 -10.06 -3.24 2.45
C ASP A 114 -9.52 -4.14 1.33
N GLY A 115 -8.32 -3.89 0.85
CA GLY A 115 -7.67 -4.68 -0.20
C GLY A 115 -6.69 -3.86 -1.04
N THR A 116 -6.25 -4.44 -2.15
CA THR A 116 -5.30 -3.81 -3.07
C THR A 116 -6.04 -3.24 -4.28
N MET A 117 -5.86 -1.94 -4.53
CA MET A 117 -6.46 -1.28 -5.69
C MET A 117 -5.69 -1.62 -6.97
N ILE A 118 -6.43 -2.09 -7.96
CA ILE A 118 -6.00 -2.37 -9.34
C ILE A 118 -6.87 -1.54 -10.29
N ASN A 119 -6.25 -0.81 -11.21
CA ASN A 119 -6.97 -0.15 -12.29
C ASN A 119 -6.89 -1.02 -13.53
N LEU A 120 -8.00 -1.17 -14.23
CA LEU A 120 -8.12 -1.81 -15.54
C LEU A 120 -8.42 -0.73 -16.58
N PHE A 121 -7.67 -0.70 -17.65
CA PHE A 121 -7.79 0.30 -18.72
C PHE A 121 -7.45 -0.29 -20.08
N TRP A 122 -7.90 0.34 -21.15
CA TRP A 122 -7.58 -0.04 -22.52
C TRP A 122 -6.24 0.55 -22.95
N SER A 123 -5.28 -0.31 -23.32
CA SER A 123 -3.92 0.09 -23.73
C SER A 123 -3.82 0.64 -25.16
N GLY A 124 -4.89 0.51 -25.93
CA GLY A 124 -4.94 0.73 -27.37
C GLY A 124 -5.05 -0.56 -28.18
N SER A 125 -4.59 -1.68 -27.64
CA SER A 125 -4.66 -3.02 -28.25
C SER A 125 -5.37 -4.05 -27.37
N GLU A 126 -5.29 -3.92 -26.06
CA GLU A 126 -5.82 -4.89 -25.10
C GLU A 126 -6.17 -4.20 -23.77
N TRP A 127 -6.94 -4.89 -22.93
CA TRP A 127 -7.15 -4.49 -21.55
C TRP A 127 -5.90 -4.81 -20.72
N GLU A 128 -5.40 -3.80 -20.01
CA GLU A 128 -4.21 -3.93 -19.18
C GLU A 128 -4.48 -3.37 -17.79
N ILE A 129 -3.71 -3.85 -16.81
CA ILE A 129 -3.87 -3.45 -15.42
C ILE A 129 -2.69 -2.61 -14.92
N SER A 130 -2.97 -1.78 -13.91
CA SER A 130 -1.96 -1.04 -13.18
C SER A 130 -2.29 -0.96 -11.70
N THR A 131 -1.26 -0.81 -10.88
CA THR A 131 -1.43 -0.32 -9.52
C THR A 131 -1.19 1.19 -9.49
N LYS A 132 -1.33 1.80 -8.32
CA LYS A 132 -0.97 3.23 -8.11
C LYS A 132 0.47 3.56 -8.55
N SER A 133 1.38 2.62 -8.64
CA SER A 133 2.82 2.88 -8.82
C SER A 133 3.50 1.98 -9.84
N SER A 134 2.77 1.09 -10.47
CA SER A 134 3.34 0.11 -11.41
C SER A 134 2.34 -0.24 -12.51
N LEU A 135 2.78 -0.12 -13.76
CA LEU A 135 2.11 -0.70 -14.91
C LEU A 135 2.25 -2.22 -14.86
N GLY A 136 1.25 -2.95 -15.35
CA GLY A 136 1.23 -4.41 -15.36
C GLY A 136 1.02 -5.07 -14.00
N ALA A 137 1.08 -4.29 -12.90
CA ALA A 137 0.92 -4.77 -11.52
C ALA A 137 1.86 -5.93 -11.10
N ASN A 138 3.00 -6.11 -11.80
CA ASN A 138 4.00 -7.16 -11.52
C ASN A 138 4.88 -6.82 -10.29
N VAL A 139 4.24 -6.41 -9.21
CA VAL A 139 4.86 -6.07 -7.93
C VAL A 139 4.06 -6.71 -6.79
N SER A 140 4.73 -7.00 -5.67
CA SER A 140 4.12 -7.53 -4.47
C SER A 140 4.37 -6.59 -3.29
N PHE A 141 3.52 -6.67 -2.24
CA PHE A 141 3.75 -5.93 -1.01
C PHE A 141 4.84 -6.60 -0.17
N TYR A 142 4.71 -7.92 0.05
CA TYR A 142 5.70 -8.66 0.81
C TYR A 142 6.89 -9.05 -0.05
N ILE A 143 8.10 -8.78 0.46
CA ILE A 143 9.32 -9.33 -0.10
C ILE A 143 9.44 -10.74 0.49
N MET A 144 9.06 -11.75 -0.29
CA MET A 144 9.22 -13.15 0.10
C MET A 144 10.70 -13.54 0.05
N GLU A 145 11.14 -14.35 1.01
CA GLU A 145 12.51 -14.86 1.08
C GLU A 145 12.69 -16.14 0.22
N ASP A 146 11.56 -16.71 -0.24
CA ASP A 146 11.51 -17.98 -0.99
C ASP A 146 11.45 -17.75 -2.52
N ALA A 147 11.77 -18.81 -3.30
CA ALA A 147 11.81 -18.83 -4.76
C ALA A 147 10.46 -18.50 -5.46
N ASP A 148 9.36 -18.57 -4.74
CA ASP A 148 7.99 -18.32 -5.21
C ASP A 148 7.66 -16.82 -5.47
N ARG A 149 8.68 -15.97 -5.52
CA ARG A 149 8.53 -14.51 -5.66
C ARG A 149 7.74 -14.05 -6.88
N LYS A 150 7.80 -14.82 -7.98
CA LYS A 150 7.13 -14.45 -9.24
C LYS A 150 5.61 -14.68 -9.22
N GLU A 151 5.14 -15.58 -8.38
CA GLU A 151 3.77 -16.08 -8.42
C GLU A 151 2.77 -15.27 -7.56
N LYS A 152 3.25 -14.39 -6.64
CA LYS A 152 2.37 -13.64 -5.72
C LYS A 152 2.39 -12.12 -5.95
N THR A 153 2.47 -11.71 -7.21
CA THR A 153 2.32 -10.29 -7.59
C THR A 153 0.87 -9.86 -7.52
N PHE A 154 0.61 -8.56 -7.53
CA PHE A 154 -0.77 -8.06 -7.62
C PHE A 154 -1.44 -8.46 -8.93
N ARG A 155 -0.68 -8.59 -10.04
CA ARG A 155 -1.17 -9.16 -11.30
C ARG A 155 -1.62 -10.59 -11.11
N TRP A 156 -0.78 -11.42 -10.51
CA TRP A 156 -1.13 -12.80 -10.22
C TRP A 156 -2.41 -12.88 -9.37
N MET A 157 -2.51 -12.10 -8.28
CA MET A 157 -3.69 -12.10 -7.40
C MET A 157 -4.97 -11.69 -8.15
N PHE A 158 -4.87 -10.72 -9.04
CA PHE A 158 -6.00 -10.30 -9.87
C PHE A 158 -6.45 -11.45 -10.80
N LEU A 159 -5.53 -12.04 -11.55
CA LEU A 159 -5.83 -13.14 -12.46
C LEU A 159 -6.31 -14.40 -11.72
N ASP A 160 -5.68 -14.75 -10.60
CA ASP A 160 -6.11 -15.86 -9.74
C ASP A 160 -7.55 -15.67 -9.23
N THR A 161 -7.92 -14.42 -8.90
CA THR A 161 -9.30 -14.09 -8.53
C THR A 161 -10.28 -14.31 -9.70
N LEU A 162 -9.91 -13.93 -10.92
CA LEU A 162 -10.75 -14.15 -12.09
C LEU A 162 -10.94 -15.65 -12.34
N ASN A 163 -9.85 -16.41 -12.40
CA ASN A 163 -9.87 -17.86 -12.61
C ASN A 163 -10.71 -18.58 -11.54
N PHE A 164 -10.57 -18.19 -10.26
CA PHE A 164 -11.32 -18.77 -9.16
C PHE A 164 -12.85 -18.70 -9.38
N TYR A 165 -13.33 -17.58 -9.90
CA TYR A 165 -14.76 -17.41 -10.15
C TYR A 165 -15.20 -18.01 -11.49
N GLU A 166 -14.35 -17.99 -12.52
CA GLU A 166 -14.65 -18.64 -13.80
C GLU A 166 -14.76 -20.15 -13.67
N GLU A 167 -13.90 -20.79 -12.85
CA GLU A 167 -13.98 -22.22 -12.56
C GLU A 167 -15.21 -22.61 -11.72
N LYS A 168 -15.70 -21.72 -10.85
CA LYS A 168 -16.89 -21.97 -10.03
C LYS A 168 -18.21 -21.70 -10.76
N SER A 169 -18.19 -20.91 -11.82
CA SER A 169 -19.39 -20.45 -12.51
C SER A 169 -19.54 -21.18 -13.85
N ASN A 170 -20.58 -22.03 -13.94
CA ASN A 170 -21.00 -22.65 -15.21
C ASN A 170 -22.04 -21.80 -15.95
N GLU A 171 -22.26 -20.54 -15.55
CA GLU A 171 -23.26 -19.66 -16.16
C GLU A 171 -22.70 -18.91 -17.37
N GLU A 172 -23.53 -18.76 -18.39
CA GLU A 172 -23.27 -17.90 -19.54
C GLU A 172 -23.08 -16.43 -19.07
N GLY A 173 -22.01 -15.75 -19.51
CA GLY A 173 -21.67 -14.40 -19.06
C GLY A 173 -20.86 -14.35 -17.75
N SER A 174 -20.30 -15.47 -17.28
CA SER A 174 -19.38 -15.52 -16.15
C SER A 174 -17.94 -15.14 -16.51
N ASN A 175 -17.58 -15.21 -17.81
CA ASN A 175 -16.24 -14.86 -18.28
C ASN A 175 -16.01 -13.35 -18.19
N PHE A 176 -15.01 -12.98 -17.40
CA PHE A 176 -14.70 -11.57 -17.16
C PHE A 176 -14.26 -10.83 -18.41
N PHE A 177 -13.40 -11.45 -19.23
CA PHE A 177 -12.85 -10.79 -20.41
C PHE A 177 -13.91 -10.59 -21.51
N GLU A 178 -14.83 -11.54 -21.70
CA GLU A 178 -15.96 -11.36 -22.59
C GLU A 178 -16.90 -10.23 -22.15
N CYS A 179 -17.09 -10.07 -20.87
CA CYS A 179 -17.90 -8.99 -20.32
C CYS A 179 -17.20 -7.63 -20.45
N ILE A 180 -15.91 -7.57 -20.14
CA ILE A 180 -15.15 -6.32 -20.18
C ILE A 180 -14.96 -5.80 -21.60
N ASP A 181 -14.97 -6.67 -22.62
CA ASP A 181 -14.89 -6.27 -24.02
C ASP A 181 -16.11 -5.50 -24.52
N LYS A 182 -17.24 -5.63 -23.83
CA LYS A 182 -18.47 -4.85 -24.08
C LYS A 182 -18.44 -3.46 -23.43
N ILE A 183 -17.44 -3.17 -22.59
CA ILE A 183 -17.24 -1.87 -21.96
C ILE A 183 -16.54 -0.91 -22.94
N PRO A 184 -16.95 0.38 -23.00
CA PRO A 184 -16.28 1.37 -23.83
C PRO A 184 -14.77 1.44 -23.54
N LYS A 185 -13.95 1.47 -24.57
CA LYS A 185 -12.48 1.42 -24.46
C LYS A 185 -11.86 2.68 -23.84
N ASN A 186 -12.60 3.78 -23.75
CA ASN A 186 -12.21 5.00 -23.03
C ASN A 186 -12.60 4.96 -21.55
N TYR A 187 -13.07 3.82 -21.02
CA TYR A 187 -13.34 3.65 -19.60
C TYR A 187 -12.10 3.13 -18.86
N CYS A 188 -11.91 3.64 -17.66
CA CYS A 188 -10.92 3.14 -16.68
C CYS A 188 -11.67 2.70 -15.43
N LEU A 189 -11.51 1.42 -15.06
CA LEU A 189 -12.18 0.80 -13.92
C LEU A 189 -11.19 0.60 -12.78
N SER A 190 -11.57 1.02 -11.58
CA SER A 190 -10.78 0.81 -10.38
C SER A 190 -11.38 -0.29 -9.52
N PHE A 191 -10.69 -1.40 -9.46
CA PHE A 191 -11.07 -2.53 -8.62
C PHE A 191 -10.29 -2.53 -7.29
N VAL A 192 -10.85 -3.17 -6.28
CA VAL A 192 -10.14 -3.60 -5.08
C VAL A 192 -10.15 -5.13 -5.05
N VAL A 193 -8.95 -5.70 -5.07
CA VAL A 193 -8.74 -7.15 -4.94
C VAL A 193 -8.53 -7.47 -3.47
N GLN A 194 -9.34 -8.35 -2.93
CA GLN A 194 -9.14 -9.02 -1.65
C GLN A 194 -8.61 -10.42 -1.93
N HIS A 195 -7.45 -10.74 -1.40
CA HIS A 195 -6.82 -12.04 -1.66
C HIS A 195 -6.23 -12.64 -0.39
N PRO A 196 -6.45 -13.95 -0.09
CA PRO A 196 -5.95 -14.58 1.14
C PRO A 196 -4.44 -14.43 1.34
N THR A 197 -3.65 -14.42 0.26
CA THR A 197 -2.18 -14.28 0.33
C THR A 197 -1.70 -12.86 0.58
N ASN A 198 -2.58 -11.86 0.50
CA ASN A 198 -2.23 -10.43 0.70
C ASN A 198 -3.19 -9.72 1.66
N ARG A 199 -3.44 -10.33 2.79
CA ARG A 199 -4.24 -9.72 3.85
C ARG A 199 -3.64 -8.40 4.34
N ILE A 200 -4.44 -7.34 4.36
CA ILE A 200 -4.06 -6.06 4.99
C ILE A 200 -4.51 -6.05 6.45
N VAL A 201 -5.81 -5.97 6.71
CA VAL A 201 -6.38 -6.07 8.06
C VAL A 201 -7.44 -7.16 8.13
N VAL A 202 -8.42 -7.10 7.24
CA VAL A 202 -9.54 -8.03 7.20
C VAL A 202 -9.06 -9.40 6.73
N PRO A 203 -9.39 -10.51 7.43
CA PRO A 203 -9.06 -11.86 6.95
C PRO A 203 -10.03 -12.28 5.85
N TYR A 204 -9.50 -12.73 4.73
CA TYR A 204 -10.27 -13.29 3.61
C TYR A 204 -10.04 -14.78 3.54
N LYS A 205 -11.11 -15.57 3.34
CA LYS A 205 -11.03 -17.01 3.09
C LYS A 205 -10.88 -17.33 1.60
N GLU A 206 -11.53 -16.55 0.76
CA GLU A 206 -11.55 -16.67 -0.69
C GLU A 206 -11.20 -15.33 -1.33
N PRO A 207 -10.64 -15.32 -2.54
CA PRO A 207 -10.40 -14.09 -3.26
C PRO A 207 -11.72 -13.42 -3.62
N GLN A 208 -11.76 -12.08 -3.65
CA GLN A 208 -12.92 -11.28 -4.02
C GLN A 208 -12.48 -10.07 -4.85
N LEU A 209 -13.33 -9.66 -5.79
CA LEU A 209 -13.12 -8.50 -6.64
C LEU A 209 -14.26 -7.50 -6.45
N TYR A 210 -13.93 -6.27 -6.08
CA TYR A 210 -14.89 -5.17 -5.93
C TYR A 210 -14.62 -4.09 -6.97
N LEU A 211 -15.62 -3.71 -7.77
CA LEU A 211 -15.55 -2.50 -8.57
C LEU A 211 -15.92 -1.30 -7.69
N THR A 212 -14.98 -0.37 -7.49
CA THR A 212 -15.16 0.77 -6.58
C THR A 212 -15.26 2.11 -7.28
N SER A 213 -14.78 2.22 -8.52
CA SER A 213 -14.91 3.46 -9.32
C SER A 213 -14.79 3.15 -10.80
N CYS A 214 -15.47 3.93 -11.61
CA CYS A 214 -15.34 3.93 -13.07
C CYS A 214 -15.23 5.36 -13.58
N TYR A 215 -14.32 5.60 -14.50
CA TYR A 215 -14.08 6.89 -15.12
C TYR A 215 -14.12 6.76 -16.63
N GLU A 216 -14.86 7.63 -17.29
CA GLU A 216 -14.76 7.86 -18.73
C GLU A 216 -13.68 8.92 -18.96
N ILE A 217 -12.69 8.59 -19.77
CA ILE A 217 -11.58 9.46 -20.11
C ILE A 217 -11.86 10.09 -21.49
N ASP A 218 -12.03 11.40 -21.51
CA ASP A 218 -12.19 12.20 -22.71
C ASP A 218 -11.11 13.28 -22.74
N ASN A 219 -9.95 12.92 -23.28
CA ASN A 219 -8.74 13.74 -23.21
C ASN A 219 -8.37 14.10 -21.76
N ASN A 220 -8.47 15.38 -21.39
CA ASN A 220 -8.18 15.89 -20.04
C ASN A 220 -9.45 16.05 -19.18
N ILE A 221 -10.60 15.64 -19.66
CA ILE A 221 -11.86 15.62 -18.92
C ILE A 221 -12.12 14.21 -18.43
N ILE A 222 -12.21 14.04 -17.14
CA ILE A 222 -12.41 12.74 -16.48
C ILE A 222 -13.80 12.73 -15.85
N LYS A 223 -14.72 11.99 -16.47
CA LYS A 223 -16.11 11.89 -16.01
C LYS A 223 -16.28 10.68 -15.11
N GLN A 224 -16.74 10.88 -13.88
CA GLN A 224 -17.08 9.78 -13.00
C GLN A 224 -18.40 9.16 -13.45
N LYS A 225 -18.43 7.81 -13.58
CA LYS A 225 -19.60 7.04 -14.03
C LYS A 225 -20.30 6.40 -12.85
N ASP A 226 -21.63 6.24 -12.97
CA ASP A 226 -22.41 5.44 -12.05
C ASP A 226 -22.05 3.94 -12.20
N LEU A 227 -21.74 3.29 -11.08
CA LEU A 227 -21.40 1.86 -11.09
C LEU A 227 -22.63 0.99 -11.38
N ASN A 228 -23.85 1.48 -11.17
CA ASN A 228 -25.06 0.73 -11.51
C ASN A 228 -25.20 0.47 -13.01
N ASP A 229 -24.69 1.38 -13.85
CA ASP A 229 -24.69 1.21 -15.31
C ASP A 229 -23.80 0.03 -15.77
N LEU A 230 -22.91 -0.42 -14.88
CA LEU A 230 -21.96 -1.52 -15.15
C LEU A 230 -22.38 -2.85 -14.52
N ARG A 231 -23.33 -2.84 -13.55
CA ARG A 231 -23.77 -4.07 -12.85
C ARG A 231 -24.29 -5.15 -13.79
N ASN A 232 -24.97 -4.75 -14.86
CA ASN A 232 -25.51 -5.68 -15.85
C ASN A 232 -24.52 -6.02 -16.99
N LYS A 233 -23.36 -5.36 -17.01
CA LYS A 233 -22.32 -5.55 -18.04
C LYS A 233 -21.15 -6.39 -17.56
N LEU A 234 -20.94 -6.49 -16.26
CA LEU A 234 -19.90 -7.30 -15.64
C LEU A 234 -20.48 -8.60 -15.06
N PRO A 235 -19.65 -9.62 -14.84
CA PRO A 235 -20.10 -10.87 -14.21
C PRO A 235 -20.77 -10.62 -12.87
N LYS A 236 -21.80 -11.40 -12.53
CA LYS A 236 -22.55 -11.28 -11.26
C LYS A 236 -21.70 -11.45 -10.01
N TRP A 237 -20.57 -12.15 -10.11
CA TRP A 237 -19.64 -12.37 -8.99
C TRP A 237 -18.72 -11.16 -8.72
N VAL A 238 -18.70 -10.15 -9.59
CA VAL A 238 -18.04 -8.87 -9.29
C VAL A 238 -18.86 -8.12 -8.26
N ASN A 239 -18.24 -7.86 -7.13
CA ASN A 239 -18.87 -7.16 -6.02
C ASN A 239 -18.80 -5.63 -6.19
N TYR A 240 -19.67 -4.95 -5.45
CA TYR A 240 -19.73 -3.48 -5.37
C TYR A 240 -19.80 -3.06 -3.91
N PRO A 241 -19.22 -1.89 -3.52
CA PRO A 241 -19.40 -1.37 -2.18
C PRO A 241 -20.87 -1.22 -1.83
N LEU A 242 -21.23 -1.54 -0.59
CA LEU A 242 -22.58 -1.25 -0.05
C LEU A 242 -22.75 0.25 0.02
N ILE A 243 -23.95 0.72 -0.37
CA ILE A 243 -24.36 2.11 -0.24
C ILE A 243 -25.23 2.19 1.02
N TYR A 244 -24.92 3.16 1.88
CA TYR A 244 -25.64 3.37 3.13
C TYR A 244 -26.55 4.59 3.03
N ASP A 245 -27.79 4.40 3.44
CA ASP A 245 -28.78 5.48 3.59
C ASP A 245 -28.65 6.07 5.01
N MET A 246 -27.69 6.96 5.18
CA MET A 246 -27.41 7.64 6.45
C MET A 246 -26.84 9.03 6.21
N GLN A 247 -26.90 9.89 7.23
CA GLN A 247 -26.30 11.21 7.21
C GLN A 247 -24.80 11.16 7.57
N ILE A 248 -24.04 12.18 7.18
CA ILE A 248 -22.57 12.23 7.41
C ILE A 248 -22.24 12.29 8.91
N GLU A 249 -23.10 12.94 9.70
CA GLU A 249 -22.97 13.02 11.15
C GLU A 249 -23.09 11.63 11.79
N GLU A 250 -24.07 10.85 11.36
CA GLU A 250 -24.27 9.47 11.80
C GLU A 250 -23.08 8.59 11.40
N ALA A 251 -22.59 8.70 10.16
CA ALA A 251 -21.41 7.98 9.70
C ALA A 251 -20.17 8.32 10.55
N THR A 252 -20.02 9.59 10.94
CA THR A 252 -18.89 10.04 11.78
C THR A 252 -19.01 9.48 13.19
N GLN A 253 -20.20 9.51 13.79
CA GLN A 253 -20.46 8.95 15.12
C GLN A 253 -20.22 7.42 15.13
N ASN A 254 -20.71 6.71 14.13
CA ASN A 254 -20.56 5.26 14.01
C ASN A 254 -19.11 4.82 13.95
N ILE A 255 -18.22 5.61 13.33
CA ILE A 255 -16.80 5.30 13.22
C ILE A 255 -16.07 5.39 14.56
N ASP A 256 -16.45 6.36 15.40
CA ASP A 256 -15.79 6.60 16.69
C ASP A 256 -16.23 5.63 17.78
N LEU A 257 -17.27 4.82 17.54
CA LEU A 257 -17.70 3.78 18.47
C LEU A 257 -16.62 2.70 18.60
N LYS A 258 -15.97 2.62 19.75
CA LYS A 258 -14.93 1.60 20.08
C LYS A 258 -15.45 0.17 20.04
N VAL A 259 -16.75 -0.03 19.90
CA VAL A 259 -17.44 -1.33 19.81
C VAL A 259 -17.36 -1.94 18.42
N ASN A 260 -17.02 -1.15 17.39
CA ASN A 260 -17.01 -1.63 16.01
C ASN A 260 -15.96 -2.72 15.77
N ASP A 261 -16.36 -3.75 15.04
CA ASP A 261 -15.43 -4.81 14.61
C ASP A 261 -14.33 -4.20 13.72
N TYR A 262 -13.07 -4.60 13.97
CA TYR A 262 -11.92 -4.20 13.15
C TYR A 262 -12.02 -4.68 11.69
N LYS A 263 -12.93 -5.60 11.37
CA LYS A 263 -13.19 -6.07 10.01
C LYS A 263 -13.94 -5.05 9.15
N ASN A 264 -14.58 -4.07 9.76
CA ASN A 264 -15.14 -2.94 9.06
C ASN A 264 -14.06 -1.85 8.91
N MET A 265 -13.67 -1.53 7.67
CA MET A 265 -12.66 -0.50 7.42
C MET A 265 -13.20 0.92 7.65
N GLY A 266 -14.52 1.11 7.50
CA GLY A 266 -15.20 2.40 7.59
C GLY A 266 -15.97 2.78 6.34
N TYR A 267 -16.00 4.08 6.02
CA TYR A 267 -16.79 4.63 4.92
C TYR A 267 -15.94 5.43 3.94
N VAL A 268 -16.33 5.40 2.67
CA VAL A 268 -15.95 6.38 1.65
C VAL A 268 -17.16 7.25 1.41
N ILE A 269 -16.97 8.55 1.47
CA ILE A 269 -18.04 9.51 1.18
C ILE A 269 -17.66 10.22 -0.12
N LEU A 270 -18.54 10.11 -1.09
CA LEU A 270 -18.46 10.79 -2.36
C LEU A 270 -19.42 11.98 -2.34
N GLY A 271 -19.03 13.06 -2.94
CA GLY A 271 -19.85 14.28 -3.02
C GLY A 271 -19.43 15.17 -4.15
N ILE A 272 -20.08 16.31 -4.26
CA ILE A 272 -19.85 17.32 -5.29
C ILE A 272 -19.40 18.60 -4.62
N ASP A 273 -18.33 19.16 -5.13
CA ASP A 273 -17.82 20.45 -4.67
C ASP A 273 -18.79 21.57 -5.05
N LYS A 274 -19.16 22.43 -4.08
CA LYS A 274 -20.12 23.53 -4.26
C LYS A 274 -19.71 24.52 -5.34
N GLU A 275 -18.40 24.81 -5.41
CA GLU A 275 -17.85 25.85 -6.28
C GLU A 275 -17.53 25.30 -7.67
N SER A 276 -16.71 24.26 -7.72
CA SER A 276 -16.23 23.71 -9.00
C SER A 276 -17.16 22.73 -9.67
N GLN A 277 -18.20 22.26 -8.96
CA GLN A 277 -19.09 21.18 -9.38
C GLN A 277 -18.36 19.87 -9.74
N ALA A 278 -17.10 19.74 -9.33
CA ALA A 278 -16.30 18.54 -9.53
C ALA A 278 -16.57 17.48 -8.45
N PRO A 279 -16.40 16.19 -8.76
CA PRO A 279 -16.51 15.15 -7.75
C PRO A 279 -15.40 15.30 -6.69
N ILE A 280 -15.77 15.19 -5.44
CA ILE A 280 -14.84 15.17 -4.30
C ILE A 280 -15.13 13.95 -3.45
N ARG A 281 -14.14 13.55 -2.63
CA ARG A 281 -14.27 12.39 -1.78
C ARG A 281 -13.54 12.56 -0.45
N THR A 282 -14.08 11.92 0.59
CA THR A 282 -13.39 11.74 1.87
C THR A 282 -13.44 10.30 2.33
N LYS A 283 -12.77 9.99 3.43
CA LYS A 283 -12.68 8.65 4.01
C LYS A 283 -12.77 8.74 5.51
N LEU A 284 -13.73 8.06 6.06
CA LEU A 284 -13.87 7.83 7.49
C LEU A 284 -13.37 6.42 7.80
N ARG A 285 -12.38 6.30 8.68
CA ARG A 285 -11.82 4.99 9.05
C ARG A 285 -12.19 4.60 10.45
N ASN A 286 -12.63 3.36 10.61
CA ASN A 286 -12.89 2.75 11.89
C ASN A 286 -11.63 2.75 12.76
N TYR A 287 -11.77 3.20 14.00
CA TYR A 287 -10.69 3.27 14.98
C TYR A 287 -10.01 1.90 15.21
N ASN A 288 -10.80 0.83 15.40
CA ASN A 288 -10.26 -0.52 15.63
C ASN A 288 -9.54 -1.07 14.40
N TYR A 289 -10.05 -0.79 13.19
CA TYR A 289 -9.33 -1.11 11.95
C TYR A 289 -7.96 -0.42 11.90
N GLU A 290 -7.90 0.88 12.22
CA GLU A 290 -6.63 1.63 12.22
C GLU A 290 -5.66 1.11 13.28
N LEU A 291 -6.12 0.67 14.45
CA LEU A 291 -5.26 0.03 15.47
C LEU A 291 -4.61 -1.24 14.92
N VAL A 292 -5.40 -2.12 14.30
CA VAL A 292 -4.87 -3.37 13.71
C VAL A 292 -3.95 -3.05 12.52
N ARG A 293 -4.29 -2.07 11.69
CA ARG A 293 -3.45 -1.62 10.58
C ARG A 293 -2.10 -1.07 11.04
N LYS A 294 -2.08 -0.33 12.14
CA LYS A 294 -0.83 0.14 12.77
C LYS A 294 0.01 -1.02 13.31
N LEU A 295 -0.63 -2.03 13.90
CA LEU A 295 0.07 -3.27 14.32
C LEU A 295 0.69 -4.01 13.13
N ARG A 296 -0.01 -4.08 11.99
CA ARG A 296 0.57 -4.65 10.76
C ARG A 296 1.77 -3.85 10.28
N GLY A 297 1.67 -2.55 10.28
CA GLY A 297 2.68 -1.65 9.72
C GLY A 297 2.78 -1.71 8.18
N ASN A 298 3.72 -0.95 7.63
CA ASN A 298 3.96 -0.82 6.18
C ASN A 298 5.30 -1.43 5.74
N GLN A 299 5.86 -2.34 6.55
CA GLN A 299 7.16 -2.94 6.25
C GLN A 299 6.98 -4.18 5.37
N PRO A 300 7.65 -4.25 4.20
CA PRO A 300 7.51 -5.38 3.28
C PRO A 300 8.22 -6.65 3.77
N LYS A 301 9.14 -6.54 4.73
CA LYS A 301 9.87 -7.68 5.33
C LYS A 301 9.27 -8.05 6.67
N LEU A 302 8.70 -9.25 6.76
CA LEU A 302 8.04 -9.72 7.97
C LEU A 302 9.02 -9.88 9.15
N GLN A 303 10.26 -10.30 8.90
CA GLN A 303 11.31 -10.37 9.92
C GLN A 303 11.61 -8.98 10.51
N PHE A 304 11.69 -7.94 9.68
CA PHE A 304 11.87 -6.57 10.17
C PHE A 304 10.71 -6.15 11.06
N ARG A 305 9.46 -6.47 10.63
CA ARG A 305 8.28 -6.18 11.45
C ARG A 305 8.31 -6.92 12.78
N TYR A 306 8.73 -8.19 12.80
CA TYR A 306 8.93 -8.95 14.04
C TYR A 306 9.90 -8.23 15.00
N LEU A 307 11.06 -7.79 14.51
CA LEU A 307 12.05 -7.10 15.34
C LEU A 307 11.54 -5.77 15.91
N MET A 308 10.77 -5.00 15.11
CA MET A 308 10.09 -3.79 15.60
C MET A 308 9.10 -4.11 16.72
N LEU A 309 8.23 -5.11 16.50
CA LEU A 309 7.23 -5.53 17.48
C LEU A 309 7.86 -6.11 18.75
N ASN A 310 9.01 -6.80 18.63
CA ASN A 310 9.77 -7.29 19.77
C ASN A 310 10.30 -6.12 20.63
N LYS A 311 10.90 -5.11 19.99
CA LYS A 311 11.37 -3.88 20.66
C LYS A 311 10.22 -3.15 21.36
N GLU A 312 9.03 -3.10 20.75
CA GLU A 312 7.83 -2.48 21.28
C GLU A 312 7.02 -3.37 22.26
N THR A 313 7.44 -4.61 22.49
CA THR A 313 6.71 -5.62 23.32
C THR A 313 5.31 -5.94 22.83
N LYS A 314 5.05 -5.80 21.50
CA LYS A 314 3.73 -5.93 20.88
C LYS A 314 3.50 -7.25 20.11
N ILE A 315 4.42 -8.22 20.18
CA ILE A 315 4.30 -9.50 19.45
C ILE A 315 2.98 -10.21 19.78
N LYS A 316 2.64 -10.32 21.08
CA LYS A 316 1.40 -10.97 21.52
C LYS A 316 0.15 -10.26 20.96
N ALA A 317 0.14 -8.94 20.98
CA ALA A 317 -0.96 -8.13 20.44
C ALA A 317 -1.09 -8.32 18.91
N TYR A 318 0.04 -8.40 18.20
CA TYR A 318 0.06 -8.66 16.76
C TYR A 318 -0.49 -10.05 16.41
N LEU A 319 -0.02 -11.10 17.06
CA LEU A 319 -0.43 -12.49 16.80
C LEU A 319 -1.90 -12.76 17.13
N LYS A 320 -2.53 -11.95 18.00
CA LYS A 320 -3.97 -11.99 18.22
C LYS A 320 -4.76 -11.74 16.93
N TYR A 321 -4.27 -10.85 16.06
CA TYR A 321 -4.92 -10.48 14.79
C TYR A 321 -4.36 -11.22 13.57
N TYR A 322 -3.08 -11.63 13.61
CA TYR A 322 -2.36 -12.29 12.51
C TYR A 322 -1.78 -13.63 12.98
N PRO A 323 -2.64 -14.61 13.39
CA PRO A 323 -2.18 -15.91 13.88
C PRO A 323 -1.42 -16.71 12.81
N GLU A 324 -1.69 -16.45 11.53
CA GLU A 324 -1.01 -17.05 10.37
C GLU A 324 0.50 -16.79 10.33
N HIS A 325 0.99 -15.82 11.06
CA HIS A 325 2.42 -15.49 11.15
C HIS A 325 3.13 -16.18 12.32
N SER A 326 2.44 -16.99 13.13
CA SER A 326 3.00 -17.61 14.35
C SER A 326 4.26 -18.42 14.08
N ASP A 327 4.24 -19.30 13.06
CA ASP A 327 5.39 -20.17 12.73
C ASP A 327 6.60 -19.38 12.26
N LYS A 328 6.37 -18.34 11.45
CA LYS A 328 7.46 -17.45 11.01
C LYS A 328 8.03 -16.66 12.18
N PHE A 329 7.19 -16.19 13.11
CA PHE A 329 7.64 -15.47 14.30
C PHE A 329 8.42 -16.36 15.25
N LEU A 330 8.07 -17.65 15.37
CA LEU A 330 8.86 -18.62 16.12
C LEU A 330 10.27 -18.77 15.52
N LYS A 331 10.38 -18.92 14.19
CA LYS A 331 11.69 -18.96 13.50
C LYS A 331 12.51 -17.67 13.74
N TYR A 332 11.90 -16.50 13.62
CA TYR A 332 12.59 -15.23 13.87
C TYR A 332 13.03 -15.07 15.33
N ARG A 333 12.21 -15.55 16.28
CA ARG A 333 12.57 -15.62 17.70
C ARG A 333 13.80 -16.49 17.94
N GLU A 334 13.85 -17.64 17.30
CA GLU A 334 14.98 -18.57 17.40
C GLU A 334 16.26 -17.95 16.82
N LEU A 335 16.19 -17.33 15.64
CA LEU A 335 17.32 -16.61 15.05
C LEU A 335 17.86 -15.51 15.97
N LEU A 336 16.96 -14.70 16.54
CA LEU A 336 17.30 -13.64 17.49
C LEU A 336 17.96 -14.21 18.75
N TYR A 337 17.39 -15.27 19.32
CA TYR A 337 17.91 -15.97 20.50
C TYR A 337 19.31 -16.53 20.23
N ASN A 338 19.53 -17.19 19.12
CA ASN A 338 20.81 -17.77 18.74
C ASN A 338 21.87 -16.69 18.53
N TYR A 339 21.53 -15.60 17.82
CA TYR A 339 22.42 -14.46 17.66
C TYR A 339 22.82 -13.86 19.01
N THR A 340 21.87 -13.63 19.92
CA THR A 340 22.10 -13.04 21.24
C THR A 340 23.00 -13.92 22.10
N ASN A 341 22.75 -15.24 22.12
CA ASN A 341 23.58 -16.18 22.88
C ASN A 341 25.01 -16.28 22.32
N ASN A 342 25.16 -16.31 21.02
CA ASN A 342 26.48 -16.34 20.39
C ASN A 342 27.25 -15.04 20.66
N LEU A 343 26.59 -13.88 20.56
CA LEU A 343 27.22 -12.61 20.91
C LEU A 343 27.75 -12.61 22.37
N PHE A 344 26.96 -13.13 23.32
CA PHE A 344 27.40 -13.22 24.70
C PHE A 344 28.59 -14.19 24.90
N LYS A 345 28.55 -15.36 24.25
CA LYS A 345 29.66 -16.33 24.28
C LYS A 345 30.95 -15.73 23.71
N LEU A 346 30.86 -15.09 22.54
CA LEU A 346 32.00 -14.50 21.84
C LEU A 346 32.56 -13.29 22.60
N TYR A 347 31.68 -12.46 23.19
CA TYR A 347 32.09 -11.36 24.06
C TYR A 347 32.92 -11.87 25.26
N ARG A 348 32.45 -12.93 25.92
CA ARG A 348 33.19 -13.55 27.03
C ARG A 348 34.52 -14.12 26.60
N SER A 349 34.58 -14.80 25.45
CA SER A 349 35.81 -15.35 24.86
C SER A 349 36.83 -14.24 24.60
N CYS A 350 36.40 -13.14 23.99
CA CYS A 350 37.26 -12.02 23.61
C CYS A 350 37.73 -11.17 24.82
N TYR A 351 36.79 -10.63 25.60
CA TYR A 351 37.11 -9.60 26.59
C TYR A 351 37.32 -10.11 28.01
N ILE A 352 36.76 -11.28 28.36
CA ILE A 352 36.92 -11.85 29.72
C ILE A 352 38.02 -12.90 29.72
N LYS A 353 37.94 -13.90 28.83
CA LYS A 353 38.92 -14.98 28.77
C LYS A 353 40.17 -14.65 27.95
N LYS A 354 40.08 -13.63 27.07
CA LYS A 354 41.17 -13.17 26.18
C LYS A 354 41.72 -14.29 25.25
N GLU A 355 40.83 -15.17 24.74
CA GLU A 355 41.20 -16.32 23.92
C GLU A 355 41.71 -15.90 22.54
N LYS A 356 41.15 -14.85 21.95
CA LYS A 356 41.51 -14.30 20.63
C LYS A 356 41.37 -12.78 20.61
N LYS A 357 42.00 -12.13 19.63
CA LYS A 357 41.82 -10.69 19.36
C LYS A 357 40.48 -10.45 18.66
N LEU A 358 39.87 -9.28 18.82
CA LEU A 358 38.55 -8.93 18.24
C LEU A 358 38.48 -9.12 16.72
N ASN A 359 39.55 -8.85 15.99
CA ASN A 359 39.62 -9.02 14.52
C ASN A 359 39.54 -10.49 14.05
N GLU A 360 39.76 -11.46 14.92
CA GLU A 360 39.70 -12.88 14.61
C GLU A 360 38.30 -13.50 14.80
N TYR A 361 37.36 -12.72 15.29
CA TYR A 361 35.95 -13.16 15.44
C TYR A 361 35.12 -12.89 14.16
N PRO A 362 33.96 -13.56 13.98
CA PRO A 362 33.09 -13.33 12.83
C PRO A 362 32.61 -11.89 12.73
N ASP A 363 32.57 -11.33 11.51
CA ASP A 363 32.31 -9.91 11.25
C ASP A 363 30.97 -9.44 11.77
N GLU A 364 29.93 -10.27 11.70
CA GLU A 364 28.58 -9.96 12.17
C GLU A 364 28.50 -9.66 13.68
N TYR A 365 29.47 -10.10 14.46
CA TYR A 365 29.52 -9.89 15.92
C TYR A 365 30.47 -8.79 16.34
N LYS A 366 31.55 -8.52 15.59
CA LYS A 366 32.66 -7.63 16.00
C LYS A 366 32.18 -6.26 16.49
N THR A 367 31.33 -5.59 15.70
CA THR A 367 30.82 -4.27 16.03
C THR A 367 30.01 -4.27 17.32
N ASN A 368 29.17 -5.30 17.51
CA ASN A 368 28.36 -5.40 18.71
C ASN A 368 29.15 -5.84 19.95
N MET A 369 30.18 -6.64 19.78
CA MET A 369 31.15 -6.97 20.85
C MET A 369 31.89 -5.73 21.32
N PHE A 370 32.39 -4.90 20.38
CA PHE A 370 33.05 -3.64 20.68
C PHE A 370 32.14 -2.67 21.44
N LYS A 371 30.94 -2.46 20.94
CA LYS A 371 29.95 -1.58 21.57
C LYS A 371 29.50 -2.05 22.96
N LEU A 372 29.38 -3.35 23.17
CA LEU A 372 29.14 -3.92 24.50
C LEU A 372 30.29 -3.66 25.46
N HIS A 373 31.53 -3.71 24.96
CA HIS A 373 32.70 -3.40 25.77
C HIS A 373 32.81 -1.91 26.10
N GLU A 374 32.48 -1.05 25.14
CA GLU A 374 32.34 0.40 25.37
C GLU A 374 31.26 0.70 26.44
N LEU A 375 30.09 0.03 26.35
CA LEU A 375 29.06 0.10 27.37
C LEU A 375 29.57 -0.34 28.75
N TYR A 376 30.36 -1.41 28.79
CA TYR A 376 31.00 -1.90 30.03
C TYR A 376 31.89 -0.85 30.64
N ILE A 377 32.85 -0.30 29.87
CA ILE A 377 33.79 0.71 30.34
C ILE A 377 33.07 1.96 30.84
N ASN A 378 32.17 2.51 30.01
CA ASN A 378 31.59 3.83 30.24
C ASN A 378 30.44 3.84 31.26
N LYS A 379 29.70 2.74 31.38
CA LYS A 379 28.47 2.71 32.20
C LYS A 379 28.47 1.63 33.28
N LEU A 380 29.02 0.46 33.03
CA LEU A 380 28.90 -0.65 33.98
C LEU A 380 29.99 -0.62 35.06
N ILE A 381 31.23 -0.32 34.72
CA ILE A 381 32.34 -0.19 35.70
C ILE A 381 32.03 0.86 36.74
N PRO A 382 31.62 2.09 36.41
CA PRO A 382 31.28 3.08 37.44
C PRO A 382 30.18 2.63 38.42
N ASN A 383 29.28 1.76 37.93
CA ASN A 383 28.17 1.21 38.72
C ASN A 383 28.50 -0.16 39.36
N LYS A 384 29.77 -0.61 39.34
CA LYS A 384 30.21 -1.92 39.85
C LYS A 384 29.43 -3.10 39.27
N LYS A 385 29.05 -3.01 37.96
CA LYS A 385 28.35 -4.04 37.21
C LYS A 385 29.26 -4.64 36.17
N PHE A 386 28.94 -5.85 35.71
CA PHE A 386 29.61 -6.56 34.59
C PHE A 386 28.62 -6.95 33.50
N VAL A 387 29.12 -7.27 32.33
CA VAL A 387 28.28 -7.70 31.22
C VAL A 387 27.80 -9.12 31.49
N ASP A 388 26.56 -9.26 31.87
CA ASP A 388 25.85 -10.53 32.03
C ASP A 388 24.92 -10.78 30.81
N LYS A 389 24.24 -11.93 30.82
CA LYS A 389 23.32 -12.29 29.72
C LYS A 389 22.14 -11.30 29.63
N LYS A 390 21.67 -10.77 30.74
CA LYS A 390 20.55 -9.83 30.76
C LYS A 390 20.93 -8.51 30.07
N ILE A 391 22.11 -7.98 30.37
CA ILE A 391 22.62 -6.77 29.73
C ILE A 391 22.78 -6.95 28.22
N VAL A 392 23.23 -8.13 27.76
CA VAL A 392 23.31 -8.43 26.30
C VAL A 392 21.92 -8.48 25.67
N ILE A 393 20.93 -9.09 26.33
CA ILE A 393 19.54 -9.11 25.85
C ILE A 393 18.99 -7.68 25.75
N ASP A 394 19.16 -6.88 26.80
CA ASP A 394 18.69 -5.48 26.82
C ASP A 394 19.40 -4.65 25.74
N TYR A 395 20.71 -4.84 25.55
CA TYR A 395 21.45 -4.20 24.48
C TYR A 395 20.87 -4.54 23.10
N ILE A 396 20.66 -5.83 22.80
CA ILE A 396 20.13 -6.32 21.52
C ILE A 396 18.71 -5.80 21.29
N ASN A 397 17.83 -5.82 22.29
CA ASN A 397 16.46 -5.32 22.18
C ASN A 397 16.38 -3.80 21.91
N ASN A 398 17.42 -3.06 22.28
CA ASN A 398 17.51 -1.62 22.01
C ASN A 398 18.18 -1.26 20.69
N LEU A 399 18.79 -2.23 19.98
CA LEU A 399 19.34 -1.97 18.64
C LEU A 399 18.25 -1.56 17.65
N GLU A 400 18.67 -0.79 16.65
CA GLU A 400 17.78 -0.48 15.52
C GLU A 400 17.45 -1.74 14.74
N PRO A 401 16.16 -2.01 14.46
CA PRO A 401 15.70 -3.25 13.81
C PRO A 401 16.39 -3.55 12.47
N ALA A 402 16.72 -2.51 11.69
CA ALA A 402 17.44 -2.65 10.43
C ALA A 402 18.85 -3.21 10.63
N LEU A 403 19.59 -2.65 11.59
CA LEU A 403 20.94 -3.11 11.94
C LEU A 403 20.90 -4.53 12.49
N LEU A 404 19.96 -4.81 13.40
CA LEU A 404 19.82 -6.13 14.01
C LEU A 404 19.49 -7.19 12.97
N MET A 405 18.56 -6.90 12.04
CA MET A 405 18.24 -7.80 10.92
C MET A 405 19.44 -8.01 10.00
N HIS A 406 20.25 -6.98 9.76
CA HIS A 406 21.47 -7.11 8.98
C HIS A 406 22.48 -8.08 9.65
N CYS A 407 22.71 -7.93 10.95
CA CYS A 407 23.60 -8.79 11.72
C CYS A 407 23.12 -10.25 11.76
N ILE A 408 21.82 -10.48 12.01
CA ILE A 408 21.24 -11.83 12.04
C ILE A 408 21.37 -12.54 10.70
N ASN A 409 21.20 -11.81 9.59
CA ASN A 409 21.18 -12.38 8.22
C ASN A 409 22.54 -12.25 7.50
N TYR A 410 23.60 -11.87 8.19
CA TYR A 410 24.89 -11.54 7.59
C TYR A 410 25.49 -12.71 6.77
N GLN A 411 25.55 -13.89 7.34
CA GLN A 411 26.10 -15.08 6.69
C GLN A 411 25.28 -15.50 5.46
N PHE A 412 23.95 -15.44 5.56
CA PHE A 412 23.06 -15.75 4.45
C PHE A 412 23.25 -14.80 3.27
N LYS A 413 23.45 -13.50 3.54
CA LYS A 413 23.73 -12.51 2.48
C LYS A 413 25.10 -12.70 1.85
N LYS A 414 26.11 -13.06 2.63
CA LYS A 414 27.46 -13.32 2.13
C LYS A 414 27.47 -14.51 1.17
N SER A 415 26.80 -15.60 1.51
CA SER A 415 26.69 -16.76 0.64
C SER A 415 25.97 -16.51 -0.70
N ILE A 416 25.05 -15.53 -0.75
CA ILE A 416 24.38 -15.14 -2.02
C ILE A 416 25.30 -14.25 -2.88
N ASN A 417 26.14 -13.43 -2.28
CA ASN A 417 27.05 -12.54 -3.02
C ASN A 417 28.32 -13.27 -3.53
N ASP A 418 28.62 -14.44 -2.98
CA ASP A 418 29.75 -15.28 -3.36
C ASP A 418 29.38 -16.28 -4.49
N ILE A 419 28.11 -16.30 -4.97
CA ILE A 419 27.59 -17.03 -6.14
C ILE A 419 27.38 -16.06 -7.29
#